data_e7ccb32d815979756fe8bcab63768f58
#
_entry.id   e7ccb32d815979756fe8bcab63768f58
#
_cell.length_a   1.000
_cell.length_b   1.000
_cell.length_c   1.000
_cell.angle_alpha   90.00
_cell.angle_beta   90.00
_cell.angle_gamma   90.00
#
_symmetry.space_group_name_H-M   'P 1'
#
loop_
_entity.id
_entity.type
_entity.pdbx_description
1 polymer ?
#
loop_
_entity_poly.entity_id
_entity_poly.type
_entity_poly.pdbx_seq_one_letter_code
_entity_poly.pdbx_strand_id
1 'polypeptide(L)'
;MPHTYSDEFVAWVRGLQFSRRAQRALEHILEHGSVTTAELNGMGYDHPPRAIGDLRDAGVTVVKEMVTVDGRRMARYALLDQINANASGIGRKTLSKRFREDLYDMHGHKCAICGGSYTSRELQADHRVPFRIAGDSRELLLDEFMPLCASCNRAKSWTCENCPNWEPRDKHMCTACLWASPDTYGHIAGTEERRIAVTLQGDQVHLHDRLSAAAAAAGVPVDEWVRENLELLLENNETK
;
A
#
# COMPACT_ATOMS: atom_id res chain seq x y z
N MET A 1 7.66 4.74 36.08
CA MET A 1 6.98 6.02 36.26
C MET A 1 5.95 6.15 35.16
N PRO A 2 4.70 6.54 35.44
CA PRO A 2 3.75 6.80 34.35
C PRO A 2 4.36 7.88 33.46
N HIS A 3 4.36 7.63 32.15
CA HIS A 3 4.82 8.59 31.17
C HIS A 3 3.76 9.70 31.11
N THR A 4 4.07 10.86 31.66
CA THR A 4 3.14 11.99 31.67
C THR A 4 3.37 12.76 30.37
N TYR A 5 2.46 12.62 29.41
CA TYR A 5 2.44 13.44 28.19
C TYR A 5 2.01 14.87 28.56
N SER A 6 2.49 15.87 27.81
CA SER A 6 2.06 17.25 27.99
C SER A 6 0.57 17.42 27.67
N ASP A 7 -0.11 18.32 28.41
CA ASP A 7 -1.52 18.60 28.17
C ASP A 7 -1.77 19.08 26.74
N GLU A 8 -0.84 19.84 26.17
CA GLU A 8 -0.90 20.31 24.79
C GLU A 8 -0.85 19.16 23.78
N PHE A 9 0.04 18.19 23.98
CA PHE A 9 0.11 16.99 23.14
C PHE A 9 -1.15 16.13 23.27
N VAL A 10 -1.64 15.92 24.49
CA VAL A 10 -2.88 15.14 24.73
C VAL A 10 -4.09 15.80 24.05
N ALA A 11 -4.21 17.13 24.17
CA ALA A 11 -5.27 17.87 23.50
C ALA A 11 -5.16 17.77 21.98
N TRP A 12 -3.96 17.91 21.43
CA TRP A 12 -3.71 17.78 20.00
C TRP A 12 -4.04 16.38 19.50
N VAL A 13 -3.49 15.32 20.11
CA VAL A 13 -3.66 13.95 19.61
C VAL A 13 -5.12 13.48 19.73
N ARG A 14 -5.86 13.91 20.76
CA ARG A 14 -7.29 13.62 20.88
C ARG A 14 -8.17 14.39 19.89
N GLY A 15 -7.67 15.48 19.33
CA GLY A 15 -8.32 16.22 18.25
C GLY A 15 -8.20 15.55 16.88
N LEU A 16 -7.32 14.56 16.71
CA LEU A 16 -7.15 13.82 15.47
C LEU A 16 -8.27 12.77 15.29
N GLN A 17 -8.54 12.42 14.03
CA GLN A 17 -9.53 11.38 13.73
C GLN A 17 -8.85 10.02 13.56
N PHE A 18 -9.33 9.01 14.27
CA PHE A 18 -8.80 7.66 14.26
C PHE A 18 -9.87 6.61 13.95
N SER A 19 -9.44 5.46 13.45
CA SER A 19 -10.27 4.25 13.47
C SER A 19 -10.54 3.82 14.92
N ARG A 20 -11.62 3.07 15.18
CA ARG A 20 -11.93 2.57 16.54
C ARG A 20 -10.75 1.84 17.18
N ARG A 21 -10.02 1.05 16.40
CA ARG A 21 -8.85 0.30 16.92
C ARG A 21 -7.69 1.22 17.30
N ALA A 22 -7.41 2.23 16.47
CA ALA A 22 -6.36 3.20 16.76
C ALA A 22 -6.72 4.08 17.97
N GLN A 23 -7.99 4.50 18.09
CA GLN A 23 -8.46 5.24 19.25
C GLN A 23 -8.26 4.46 20.55
N ARG A 24 -8.62 3.17 20.59
CA ARG A 24 -8.43 2.34 21.79
C ARG A 24 -6.95 2.12 22.12
N ALA A 25 -6.10 1.93 21.10
CA ALA A 25 -4.67 1.83 21.30
C ALA A 25 -4.08 3.15 21.82
N LEU A 26 -4.53 4.29 21.30
CA LEU A 26 -4.15 5.62 21.76
C LEU A 26 -4.48 5.84 23.24
N GLU A 27 -5.74 5.63 23.62
CA GLU A 27 -6.17 5.84 25.01
C GLU A 27 -5.40 4.93 25.98
N HIS A 28 -5.18 3.67 25.58
CA HIS A 28 -4.35 2.77 26.38
C HIS A 28 -2.91 3.29 26.56
N ILE A 29 -2.30 3.80 25.48
CA ILE A 29 -0.93 4.35 25.58
C ILE A 29 -0.92 5.63 26.41
N LEU A 30 -1.91 6.49 26.29
CA LEU A 30 -2.01 7.72 27.11
C LEU A 30 -2.18 7.39 28.59
N GLU A 31 -2.90 6.33 28.92
CA GLU A 31 -3.13 5.90 30.31
C GLU A 31 -1.94 5.15 30.91
N HIS A 32 -1.30 4.26 30.14
CA HIS A 32 -0.28 3.33 30.63
C HIS A 32 1.16 3.65 30.16
N GLY A 33 1.32 4.68 29.30
CA GLY A 33 2.59 5.11 28.71
C GLY A 33 3.06 4.29 27.51
N SER A 34 2.58 3.07 27.34
CA SER A 34 2.92 2.21 26.20
C SER A 34 1.88 1.11 26.00
N VAL A 35 1.98 0.40 24.86
CA VAL A 35 1.20 -0.81 24.60
C VAL A 35 2.07 -1.86 23.92
N THR A 36 1.95 -3.10 24.34
CA THR A 36 2.63 -4.25 23.71
C THR A 36 1.75 -4.91 22.65
N THR A 37 2.39 -5.70 21.77
CA THR A 37 1.64 -6.53 20.80
C THR A 37 0.68 -7.51 21.50
N ALA A 38 1.05 -8.03 22.69
CA ALA A 38 0.20 -8.93 23.44
C ALA A 38 -1.05 -8.23 24.02
N GLU A 39 -0.90 -7.01 24.55
CA GLU A 39 -2.03 -6.20 25.04
C GLU A 39 -2.98 -5.83 23.91
N LEU A 40 -2.45 -5.43 22.73
CA LEU A 40 -3.27 -5.17 21.56
C LEU A 40 -4.05 -6.42 21.09
N ASN A 41 -3.42 -7.61 21.12
CA ASN A 41 -4.12 -8.89 20.87
C ASN A 41 -5.23 -9.13 21.91
N GLY A 42 -4.95 -8.88 23.18
CA GLY A 42 -5.94 -9.01 24.26
C GLY A 42 -7.14 -8.07 24.11
N MET A 43 -6.99 -6.95 23.42
CA MET A 43 -8.09 -6.04 23.04
C MET A 43 -8.95 -6.57 21.87
N GLY A 44 -8.66 -7.77 21.35
CA GLY A 44 -9.42 -8.42 20.28
C GLY A 44 -8.98 -7.99 18.87
N TYR A 45 -7.72 -7.63 18.66
CA TYR A 45 -7.21 -7.29 17.35
C TYR A 45 -6.38 -8.42 16.73
N ASP A 46 -6.86 -9.00 15.63
CA ASP A 46 -6.16 -10.05 14.88
C ASP A 46 -4.83 -9.58 14.28
N HIS A 47 -4.69 -8.26 14.05
CA HIS A 47 -3.49 -7.64 13.47
C HIS A 47 -3.08 -6.39 14.26
N PRO A 48 -2.45 -6.55 15.44
CA PRO A 48 -2.04 -5.44 16.31
C PRO A 48 -1.26 -4.31 15.63
N PRO A 49 -0.31 -4.59 14.69
CA PRO A 49 0.44 -3.53 14.02
C PRO A 49 -0.41 -2.54 13.23
N ARG A 50 -1.63 -2.93 12.79
CA ARG A 50 -2.54 -2.02 12.05
C ARG A 50 -3.05 -0.87 12.92
N ALA A 51 -3.34 -1.10 14.20
CA ALA A 51 -3.76 -0.03 15.10
C ALA A 51 -2.66 1.03 15.24
N ILE A 52 -1.41 0.58 15.33
CA ILE A 52 -0.23 1.45 15.40
C ILE A 52 0.02 2.15 14.05
N GLY A 53 -0.20 1.44 12.94
CA GLY A 53 -0.14 2.03 11.59
C GLY A 53 -1.11 3.20 11.45
N ASP A 54 -2.36 3.02 11.87
CA ASP A 54 -3.39 4.06 11.81
C ASP A 54 -3.02 5.31 12.63
N LEU A 55 -2.33 5.15 13.80
CA LEU A 55 -1.81 6.29 14.57
C LEU A 55 -0.72 7.05 13.80
N ARG A 56 0.21 6.32 13.19
CA ARG A 56 1.27 6.92 12.35
C ARG A 56 0.71 7.60 11.12
N ASP A 57 -0.27 6.98 10.49
CA ASP A 57 -0.96 7.52 9.32
C ASP A 57 -1.66 8.85 9.63
N ALA A 58 -2.16 9.02 10.87
CA ALA A 58 -2.73 10.27 11.34
C ALA A 58 -1.65 11.31 11.74
N GLY A 59 -0.38 10.98 11.62
CA GLY A 59 0.74 11.89 11.90
C GLY A 59 1.30 11.80 13.32
N VAL A 60 0.87 10.81 14.13
CA VAL A 60 1.40 10.61 15.48
C VAL A 60 2.74 9.87 15.41
N THR A 61 3.77 10.41 16.06
CA THR A 61 5.07 9.76 16.14
C THR A 61 5.02 8.62 17.17
N VAL A 62 5.16 7.38 16.70
CA VAL A 62 5.14 6.18 17.54
C VAL A 62 6.51 5.50 17.53
N VAL A 63 7.12 5.42 18.69
CA VAL A 63 8.37 4.70 18.94
C VAL A 63 8.07 3.21 19.12
N LYS A 64 8.89 2.36 18.53
CA LYS A 64 8.83 0.91 18.68
C LYS A 64 10.11 0.40 19.32
N GLU A 65 9.99 -0.39 20.35
CA GLU A 65 11.08 -1.15 20.95
C GLU A 65 10.74 -2.64 21.05
N MET A 66 11.75 -3.48 21.14
CA MET A 66 11.56 -4.91 21.38
C MET A 66 11.80 -5.22 22.85
N VAL A 67 10.80 -5.77 23.52
CA VAL A 67 10.84 -6.13 24.93
C VAL A 67 10.60 -7.62 25.13
N THR A 68 11.07 -8.16 26.25
CA THR A 68 10.75 -9.52 26.67
C THR A 68 9.81 -9.44 27.87
N VAL A 69 8.59 -9.98 27.70
CA VAL A 69 7.57 -10.07 28.76
C VAL A 69 7.21 -11.55 28.90
N ASP A 70 7.28 -12.06 30.13
CA ASP A 70 7.01 -13.48 30.45
C ASP A 70 7.76 -14.46 29.53
N GLY A 71 9.05 -14.17 29.26
CA GLY A 71 9.91 -15.00 28.41
C GLY A 71 9.64 -14.89 26.90
N ARG A 72 8.69 -14.07 26.47
CA ARG A 72 8.34 -13.87 25.05
C ARG A 72 8.82 -12.51 24.56
N ARG A 73 9.56 -12.51 23.45
CA ARG A 73 10.00 -11.29 22.77
C ARG A 73 8.86 -10.72 21.94
N MET A 74 8.50 -9.45 22.19
CA MET A 74 7.41 -8.77 21.50
C MET A 74 7.70 -7.27 21.32
N ALA A 75 6.96 -6.64 20.41
CA ALA A 75 7.06 -5.19 20.22
C ALA A 75 6.25 -4.46 21.30
N ARG A 76 6.85 -3.38 21.84
CA ARG A 76 6.21 -2.36 22.65
C ARG A 76 6.19 -1.05 21.88
N TYR A 77 5.09 -0.32 21.96
CA TYR A 77 4.86 0.95 21.29
C TYR A 77 4.55 2.03 22.30
N ALA A 78 5.22 3.18 22.18
CA ALA A 78 4.99 4.37 22.98
C ALA A 78 4.84 5.58 22.06
N LEU A 79 4.18 6.65 22.52
CA LEU A 79 4.11 7.90 21.76
C LEU A 79 5.32 8.76 22.08
N LEU A 80 5.77 9.53 21.10
CA LEU A 80 6.68 10.62 21.35
C LEU A 80 5.83 11.88 21.60
N ASP A 81 6.09 12.57 22.71
CA ASP A 81 5.42 13.82 23.07
C ASP A 81 5.90 14.94 22.13
N GLN A 82 5.39 14.90 20.89
CA GLN A 82 5.76 15.82 19.83
C GLN A 82 4.57 16.09 18.93
N ILE A 83 4.17 17.36 18.84
CA ILE A 83 3.12 17.82 17.95
C ILE A 83 3.68 17.91 16.53
N ASN A 84 3.06 17.20 15.60
CA ASN A 84 3.38 17.30 14.18
C ASN A 84 2.47 18.33 13.53
N ALA A 85 2.98 19.54 13.32
CA ALA A 85 2.23 20.63 12.69
C ALA A 85 1.76 20.33 11.25
N ASN A 86 2.39 19.37 10.58
CA ASN A 86 2.03 18.91 9.23
C ASN A 86 1.17 17.64 9.23
N ALA A 87 0.71 17.16 10.41
CA ALA A 87 -0.23 16.06 10.47
C ALA A 87 -1.53 16.46 9.75
N SER A 88 -1.98 15.64 8.80
CA SER A 88 -3.25 15.88 8.10
C SER A 88 -4.46 15.84 9.06
N GLY A 89 -4.25 15.30 10.24
CA GLY A 89 -5.29 15.17 11.28
C GLY A 89 -6.41 14.20 10.93
N ILE A 90 -6.38 13.65 9.73
CA ILE A 90 -7.40 12.75 9.19
C ILE A 90 -6.73 11.40 8.98
N GLY A 91 -7.07 10.41 9.80
CA GLY A 91 -6.68 9.02 9.58
C GLY A 91 -7.31 8.47 8.31
N ARG A 92 -6.79 7.34 7.81
CA ARG A 92 -7.30 6.68 6.61
C ARG A 92 -8.80 6.42 6.72
N LYS A 93 -9.56 6.92 5.76
CA LYS A 93 -11.01 6.73 5.69
C LYS A 93 -11.35 5.30 5.30
N THR A 94 -12.42 4.78 5.86
CA THR A 94 -12.96 3.47 5.45
C THR A 94 -13.76 3.63 4.17
N LEU A 95 -13.34 2.94 3.10
CA LEU A 95 -14.09 2.91 1.85
C LEU A 95 -15.36 2.10 2.02
N SER A 96 -16.51 2.70 1.65
CA SER A 96 -17.81 2.02 1.67
C SER A 96 -17.83 0.87 0.66
N LYS A 97 -18.77 -0.08 0.84
CA LYS A 97 -18.97 -1.17 -0.13
C LYS A 97 -19.30 -0.60 -1.50
N ARG A 98 -20.22 0.38 -1.55
CA ARG A 98 -20.63 1.05 -2.80
C ARG A 98 -19.43 1.71 -3.50
N PHE A 99 -18.62 2.48 -2.80
CA PHE A 99 -17.43 3.12 -3.37
C PHE A 99 -16.49 2.11 -4.05
N ARG A 100 -16.28 0.96 -3.40
CA ARG A 100 -15.44 -0.10 -3.97
C ARG A 100 -16.06 -0.73 -5.21
N GLU A 101 -17.36 -0.99 -5.20
CA GLU A 101 -18.08 -1.52 -6.35
C GLU A 101 -18.03 -0.53 -7.52
N ASP A 102 -18.35 0.75 -7.30
CA ASP A 102 -18.27 1.79 -8.31
C ASP A 102 -16.85 1.89 -8.91
N LEU A 103 -15.79 1.77 -8.08
CA LEU A 103 -14.40 1.74 -8.54
C LEU A 103 -14.11 0.52 -9.42
N TYR A 104 -14.57 -0.66 -9.02
CA TYR A 104 -14.31 -1.91 -9.76
C TYR A 104 -15.07 -1.93 -11.09
N ASP A 105 -16.31 -1.47 -11.10
CA ASP A 105 -17.13 -1.35 -12.31
C ASP A 105 -16.48 -0.37 -13.30
N MET A 106 -16.01 0.79 -12.84
CA MET A 106 -15.31 1.78 -13.65
C MET A 106 -14.05 1.20 -14.35
N HIS A 107 -13.39 0.23 -13.70
CA HIS A 107 -12.19 -0.45 -14.22
C HIS A 107 -12.49 -1.81 -14.88
N GLY A 108 -13.77 -2.15 -15.09
CA GLY A 108 -14.19 -3.43 -15.72
C GLY A 108 -13.68 -4.65 -14.96
N HIS A 109 -13.63 -4.58 -13.62
CA HIS A 109 -13.13 -5.64 -12.73
C HIS A 109 -11.71 -6.12 -13.07
N LYS A 110 -10.84 -5.23 -13.56
CA LYS A 110 -9.44 -5.54 -13.87
C LYS A 110 -8.50 -4.93 -12.85
N CYS A 111 -7.42 -5.63 -12.56
CA CYS A 111 -6.30 -5.07 -11.81
C CYS A 111 -5.61 -3.98 -12.64
N ALA A 112 -5.48 -2.77 -12.11
CA ALA A 112 -4.88 -1.63 -12.81
C ALA A 112 -3.39 -1.84 -13.18
N ILE A 113 -2.69 -2.78 -12.55
CA ILE A 113 -1.27 -3.03 -12.81
C ILE A 113 -1.06 -4.20 -13.80
N CYS A 114 -1.65 -5.36 -13.55
CA CYS A 114 -1.41 -6.54 -14.40
C CYS A 114 -2.50 -6.79 -15.45
N GLY A 115 -3.58 -6.01 -15.47
CA GLY A 115 -4.67 -6.14 -16.44
C GLY A 115 -5.54 -7.40 -16.28
N GLY A 116 -5.20 -8.31 -15.35
CA GLY A 116 -5.96 -9.53 -15.11
C GLY A 116 -7.38 -9.23 -14.60
N SER A 117 -8.35 -10.07 -14.99
CA SER A 117 -9.75 -9.97 -14.58
C SER A 117 -9.98 -10.72 -13.27
N TYR A 118 -10.75 -10.12 -12.35
CA TYR A 118 -10.97 -10.63 -11.01
C TYR A 118 -12.41 -10.36 -10.55
N THR A 119 -12.88 -11.13 -9.59
CA THR A 119 -14.14 -10.82 -8.90
C THR A 119 -13.95 -9.68 -7.90
N SER A 120 -15.03 -9.01 -7.50
CA SER A 120 -14.99 -7.95 -6.48
C SER A 120 -14.40 -8.41 -5.13
N ARG A 121 -14.41 -9.72 -4.83
CA ARG A 121 -13.82 -10.28 -3.60
C ARG A 121 -12.30 -10.40 -3.67
N GLU A 122 -11.76 -10.53 -4.87
CA GLU A 122 -10.33 -10.69 -5.14
C GLU A 122 -9.63 -9.35 -5.37
N LEU A 123 -10.41 -8.31 -5.69
CA LEU A 123 -9.91 -6.96 -5.86
C LEU A 123 -9.85 -6.21 -4.52
N GLN A 124 -8.87 -5.36 -4.41
CA GLN A 124 -8.65 -4.45 -3.31
C GLN A 124 -8.57 -3.02 -3.85
N ALA A 125 -9.37 -2.11 -3.28
CA ALA A 125 -9.25 -0.70 -3.58
C ALA A 125 -8.04 -0.12 -2.83
N ASP A 126 -7.10 0.44 -3.56
CA ASP A 126 -5.91 1.05 -2.99
C ASP A 126 -5.70 2.46 -3.54
N HIS A 127 -5.08 3.34 -2.74
CA HIS A 127 -4.74 4.69 -3.17
C HIS A 127 -3.74 4.65 -4.32
N ARG A 128 -3.91 5.45 -5.36
CA ARG A 128 -2.90 5.60 -6.43
C ARG A 128 -1.59 6.10 -5.84
N VAL A 129 -1.57 7.26 -5.25
CA VAL A 129 -0.46 7.72 -4.41
C VAL A 129 -0.63 7.16 -3.01
N PRO A 130 0.41 6.54 -2.41
CA PRO A 130 0.29 5.95 -1.08
C PRO A 130 -0.32 6.92 -0.07
N PHE A 131 -1.24 6.45 0.77
CA PHE A 131 -1.89 7.26 1.81
C PHE A 131 -0.88 8.01 2.69
N ARG A 132 0.24 7.38 3.06
CA ARG A 132 1.32 8.03 3.84
C ARG A 132 1.86 9.30 3.18
N ILE A 133 1.77 9.41 1.85
CA ILE A 133 2.34 10.54 1.09
C ILE A 133 1.27 11.58 0.79
N ALA A 134 0.08 11.16 0.34
CA ALA A 134 -0.97 12.09 -0.09
C ALA A 134 -2.07 12.32 0.96
N GLY A 135 -2.24 11.39 1.92
CA GLY A 135 -3.41 11.38 2.81
C GLY A 135 -4.70 11.04 2.06
N ASP A 136 -5.84 11.22 2.73
CA ASP A 136 -7.16 11.20 2.11
C ASP A 136 -7.63 12.64 1.83
N SER A 137 -8.24 12.85 0.68
CA SER A 137 -8.96 14.08 0.36
C SER A 137 -10.15 14.27 1.30
N ARG A 138 -10.61 15.54 1.47
CA ARG A 138 -11.78 15.83 2.29
C ARG A 138 -13.01 15.03 1.85
N GLU A 139 -13.16 14.85 0.56
CA GLU A 139 -14.11 13.95 -0.09
C GLU A 139 -13.33 12.89 -0.86
N LEU A 140 -13.71 11.62 -0.74
CA LEU A 140 -13.03 10.52 -1.43
C LEU A 140 -13.43 10.54 -2.91
N LEU A 141 -12.45 10.65 -3.78
CA LEU A 141 -12.63 10.65 -5.23
C LEU A 141 -12.20 9.31 -5.81
N LEU A 142 -12.98 8.74 -6.74
CA LEU A 142 -12.67 7.43 -7.35
C LEU A 142 -11.34 7.43 -8.10
N ASP A 143 -10.96 8.54 -8.73
CA ASP A 143 -9.72 8.70 -9.47
C ASP A 143 -8.45 8.74 -8.59
N GLU A 144 -8.59 8.96 -7.29
CA GLU A 144 -7.49 8.82 -6.32
C GLU A 144 -7.22 7.35 -5.96
N PHE A 145 -8.05 6.42 -6.40
CA PHE A 145 -7.95 5.00 -6.10
C PHE A 145 -7.82 4.16 -7.37
N MET A 146 -7.40 2.93 -7.18
CA MET A 146 -7.33 1.92 -8.23
C MET A 146 -7.64 0.53 -7.69
N PRO A 147 -8.24 -0.36 -8.51
CA PRO A 147 -8.42 -1.76 -8.14
C PRO A 147 -7.10 -2.53 -8.36
N LEU A 148 -6.69 -3.29 -7.38
CA LEU A 148 -5.51 -4.15 -7.45
C LEU A 148 -5.87 -5.57 -7.02
N CYS A 149 -5.29 -6.57 -7.69
CA CYS A 149 -5.28 -7.93 -7.16
C CYS A 149 -4.33 -8.01 -5.95
N ALA A 150 -4.49 -9.03 -5.12
CA ALA A 150 -3.71 -9.19 -3.89
C ALA A 150 -2.18 -9.19 -4.12
N SER A 151 -1.72 -9.79 -5.23
CA SER A 151 -0.29 -9.81 -5.59
C SER A 151 0.24 -8.44 -5.94
N CYS A 152 -0.45 -7.69 -6.81
CA CYS A 152 -0.04 -6.35 -7.21
C CYS A 152 -0.11 -5.36 -6.06
N ASN A 153 -1.13 -5.46 -5.19
CA ASN A 153 -1.24 -4.62 -4.00
C ASN A 153 -0.07 -4.85 -3.02
N ARG A 154 0.33 -6.10 -2.82
CA ARG A 154 1.49 -6.44 -1.99
C ARG A 154 2.79 -5.93 -2.60
N ALA A 155 2.98 -6.13 -3.92
CA ALA A 155 4.15 -5.64 -4.64
C ALA A 155 4.26 -4.11 -4.57
N LYS A 156 3.14 -3.39 -4.77
CA LYS A 156 3.07 -1.93 -4.60
C LYS A 156 3.47 -1.50 -3.19
N SER A 157 2.87 -2.10 -2.15
CA SER A 157 3.18 -1.76 -0.76
C SER A 157 4.67 -1.92 -0.48
N TRP A 158 5.23 -3.08 -0.83
CA TRP A 158 6.65 -3.35 -0.66
C TRP A 158 7.53 -2.33 -1.41
N THR A 159 7.24 -2.07 -2.67
CA THR A 159 8.03 -1.16 -3.51
C THR A 159 7.95 0.27 -2.97
N CYS A 160 6.77 0.75 -2.57
CA CYS A 160 6.60 2.09 -2.03
C CYS A 160 7.29 2.27 -0.67
N GLU A 161 7.22 1.27 0.23
CA GLU A 161 7.89 1.31 1.54
C GLU A 161 9.41 1.33 1.44
N ASN A 162 9.98 0.80 0.34
CA ASN A 162 11.41 0.81 0.07
C ASN A 162 11.85 1.90 -0.96
N CYS A 163 10.92 2.75 -1.38
CA CYS A 163 11.20 3.83 -2.31
C CYS A 163 11.96 4.97 -1.63
N PRO A 164 12.98 5.58 -2.28
CA PRO A 164 13.64 6.77 -1.75
C PRO A 164 12.68 7.93 -1.40
N ASN A 165 11.52 7.98 -2.05
CA ASN A 165 10.49 9.00 -1.77
C ASN A 165 9.62 8.70 -0.53
N TRP A 166 9.82 7.58 0.15
CA TRP A 166 9.00 7.22 1.31
C TRP A 166 9.11 8.21 2.48
N GLU A 167 10.30 8.76 2.69
CA GLU A 167 10.54 9.77 3.73
C GLU A 167 10.36 11.22 3.24
N PRO A 168 10.87 11.64 2.05
CA PRO A 168 10.62 12.99 1.52
C PRO A 168 9.14 13.29 1.25
N ARG A 169 8.34 12.28 0.86
CA ARG A 169 6.89 12.37 0.60
C ARG A 169 6.52 13.35 -0.51
N ASP A 170 7.34 13.44 -1.54
CA ASP A 170 7.00 14.24 -2.71
C ASP A 170 5.86 13.58 -3.49
N LYS A 171 4.68 14.20 -3.47
CA LYS A 171 3.49 13.73 -4.18
C LYS A 171 3.69 13.71 -5.70
N HIS A 172 4.42 14.68 -6.25
CA HIS A 172 4.64 14.77 -7.69
C HIS A 172 5.47 13.59 -8.20
N MET A 173 6.50 13.20 -7.45
CA MET A 173 7.26 12.00 -7.79
C MET A 173 6.37 10.75 -7.84
N CYS A 174 5.43 10.61 -6.91
CA CYS A 174 4.51 9.48 -6.89
C CYS A 174 3.53 9.48 -8.07
N THR A 175 3.01 10.64 -8.49
CA THR A 175 2.05 10.72 -9.60
C THR A 175 2.64 10.28 -10.95
N ALA A 176 3.96 10.36 -11.13
CA ALA A 176 4.67 9.90 -12.30
C ALA A 176 5.18 8.44 -12.21
N CYS A 177 4.85 7.73 -11.12
CA CYS A 177 5.29 6.36 -10.86
C CYS A 177 4.30 5.32 -11.42
N LEU A 178 4.80 4.15 -11.88
CA LEU A 178 3.98 3.00 -12.28
C LEU A 178 2.86 2.70 -11.27
N TRP A 179 3.18 2.76 -9.98
CA TRP A 179 2.25 2.39 -8.92
C TRP A 179 1.10 3.38 -8.71
N ALA A 180 1.14 4.55 -9.32
CA ALA A 180 0.04 5.51 -9.32
C ALA A 180 -0.59 5.69 -10.71
N SER A 181 0.22 5.66 -11.76
CA SER A 181 -0.19 5.97 -13.13
C SER A 181 0.33 4.91 -14.11
N PRO A 182 -0.18 3.67 -14.06
CA PRO A 182 0.35 2.54 -14.82
C PRO A 182 0.36 2.75 -16.34
N ASP A 183 -0.53 3.59 -16.86
CA ASP A 183 -0.66 3.83 -18.29
C ASP A 183 0.33 4.91 -18.82
N THR A 184 0.83 5.78 -17.94
CA THR A 184 1.60 6.97 -18.35
C THR A 184 2.84 7.24 -17.49
N TYR A 185 3.32 6.26 -16.74
CA TYR A 185 4.41 6.44 -15.80
C TYR A 185 5.76 6.72 -16.45
N GLY A 186 6.60 7.48 -15.72
CA GLY A 186 7.97 7.81 -16.08
C GLY A 186 9.04 6.98 -15.38
N HIS A 187 8.72 6.36 -14.25
CA HIS A 187 9.66 5.59 -13.42
C HIS A 187 8.95 4.57 -12.54
N ILE A 188 9.73 3.68 -11.93
CA ILE A 188 9.27 2.77 -10.87
C ILE A 188 10.13 3.02 -9.63
N ALA A 189 9.52 3.50 -8.54
CA ALA A 189 10.20 3.83 -7.28
C ALA A 189 11.48 4.69 -7.45
N GLY A 190 11.43 5.67 -8.36
CA GLY A 190 12.56 6.55 -8.66
C GLY A 190 13.58 6.02 -9.66
N THR A 191 13.44 4.78 -10.11
CA THR A 191 14.31 4.19 -11.13
C THR A 191 13.68 4.32 -12.51
N GLU A 192 14.45 4.76 -13.51
CA GLU A 192 13.98 4.76 -14.91
C GLU A 192 13.84 3.31 -15.38
N GLU A 193 12.63 2.83 -15.36
CA GLU A 193 12.27 1.45 -15.67
C GLU A 193 10.89 1.44 -16.35
N ARG A 194 10.72 0.54 -17.31
CA ARG A 194 9.43 0.26 -17.94
C ARG A 194 9.17 -1.24 -17.85
N ARG A 195 7.92 -1.60 -17.55
CA ARG A 195 7.49 -2.99 -17.46
C ARG A 195 6.28 -3.23 -18.34
N ILE A 196 6.27 -4.39 -18.98
CA ILE A 196 5.08 -4.94 -19.62
C ILE A 196 4.67 -6.14 -18.78
N ALA A 197 3.50 -6.07 -18.14
CA ALA A 197 2.95 -7.18 -17.39
C ALA A 197 1.72 -7.71 -18.16
N VAL A 198 1.75 -8.97 -18.57
CA VAL A 198 0.65 -9.63 -19.25
C VAL A 198 0.16 -10.78 -18.37
N THR A 199 -1.12 -10.73 -18.01
CA THR A 199 -1.76 -11.83 -17.29
C THR A 199 -2.59 -12.66 -18.25
N LEU A 200 -2.21 -13.90 -18.44
CA LEU A 200 -2.92 -14.87 -19.28
C LEU A 200 -3.85 -15.70 -18.42
N GLN A 201 -5.15 -15.69 -18.70
CA GLN A 201 -6.18 -16.35 -17.89
C GLN A 201 -7.12 -17.17 -18.79
N GLY A 202 -7.71 -18.21 -18.24
CA GLY A 202 -8.68 -19.05 -18.92
C GLY A 202 -8.09 -19.69 -20.18
N ASP A 203 -8.74 -19.50 -21.30
CA ASP A 203 -8.34 -20.01 -22.62
C ASP A 203 -7.03 -19.41 -23.17
N GLN A 204 -6.55 -18.30 -22.56
CA GLN A 204 -5.28 -17.69 -22.95
C GLN A 204 -4.05 -18.37 -22.35
N VAL A 205 -4.21 -19.26 -21.37
CA VAL A 205 -3.10 -19.96 -20.68
C VAL A 205 -2.22 -20.73 -21.67
N HIS A 206 -2.82 -21.29 -22.74
CA HIS A 206 -2.06 -22.00 -23.79
C HIS A 206 -0.98 -21.12 -24.47
N LEU A 207 -1.14 -19.79 -24.47
CA LEU A 207 -0.11 -18.89 -25.01
C LEU A 207 1.14 -18.88 -24.11
N HIS A 208 0.96 -18.96 -22.78
CA HIS A 208 2.08 -19.11 -21.87
C HIS A 208 2.86 -20.39 -22.14
N ASP A 209 2.17 -21.52 -22.36
CA ASP A 209 2.82 -22.81 -22.63
C ASP A 209 3.61 -22.77 -23.93
N ARG A 210 3.09 -22.11 -24.97
CA ARG A 210 3.78 -21.90 -26.24
C ARG A 210 5.02 -21.01 -26.10
N LEU A 211 4.92 -19.93 -25.34
CA LEU A 211 6.08 -19.06 -25.03
C LEU A 211 7.15 -19.82 -24.25
N SER A 212 6.74 -20.61 -23.25
CA SER A 212 7.65 -21.43 -22.46
C SER A 212 8.37 -22.48 -23.32
N ALA A 213 7.65 -23.13 -24.22
CA ALA A 213 8.25 -24.11 -25.14
C ALA A 213 9.24 -23.45 -26.11
N ALA A 214 8.92 -22.29 -26.66
CA ALA A 214 9.82 -21.55 -27.56
C ALA A 214 11.10 -21.09 -26.83
N ALA A 215 10.99 -20.55 -25.63
CA ALA A 215 12.14 -20.14 -24.81
C ALA A 215 13.01 -21.34 -24.44
N ALA A 216 12.41 -22.47 -24.05
CA ALA A 216 13.14 -23.70 -23.75
C ALA A 216 13.89 -24.24 -24.97
N ALA A 217 13.29 -24.18 -26.16
CA ALA A 217 13.94 -24.57 -27.42
C ALA A 217 15.13 -23.65 -27.76
N ALA A 218 15.07 -22.39 -27.39
CA ALA A 218 16.17 -21.43 -27.53
C ALA A 218 17.23 -21.52 -26.39
N GLY A 219 16.93 -22.24 -25.30
CA GLY A 219 17.82 -22.39 -24.16
C GLY A 219 17.90 -21.17 -23.24
N VAL A 220 16.90 -20.28 -23.26
CA VAL A 220 16.85 -19.03 -22.47
C VAL A 220 15.58 -18.94 -21.63
N PRO A 221 15.55 -18.12 -20.55
CA PRO A 221 14.34 -17.80 -19.80
C PRO A 221 13.26 -17.13 -20.67
N VAL A 222 11.96 -17.32 -20.29
CA VAL A 222 10.83 -16.79 -21.08
C VAL A 222 10.89 -15.26 -21.22
N ASP A 223 11.23 -14.55 -20.17
CA ASP A 223 11.33 -13.08 -20.19
C ASP A 223 12.49 -12.58 -21.07
N GLU A 224 13.59 -13.30 -21.12
CA GLU A 224 14.71 -13.02 -22.02
C GLU A 224 14.31 -13.28 -23.46
N TRP A 225 13.72 -14.44 -23.76
CA TRP A 225 13.21 -14.78 -25.08
C TRP A 225 12.20 -13.73 -25.60
N VAL A 226 11.28 -13.28 -24.75
CA VAL A 226 10.31 -12.25 -25.11
C VAL A 226 11.01 -10.92 -25.41
N ARG A 227 11.98 -10.49 -24.62
CA ARG A 227 12.73 -9.24 -24.87
C ARG A 227 13.48 -9.27 -26.20
N GLU A 228 14.17 -10.36 -26.50
CA GLU A 228 14.91 -10.53 -27.75
C GLU A 228 14.02 -10.53 -29.00
N ASN A 229 12.75 -10.95 -28.85
CA ASN A 229 11.82 -11.02 -29.96
C ASN A 229 10.86 -9.80 -30.04
N LEU A 230 10.94 -8.83 -29.13
CA LEU A 230 10.07 -7.65 -29.15
C LEU A 230 10.30 -6.79 -30.41
N GLU A 231 11.55 -6.60 -30.83
CA GLU A 231 11.87 -5.81 -32.03
C GLU A 231 11.27 -6.45 -33.28
N LEU A 232 11.40 -7.77 -33.44
CA LEU A 232 10.80 -8.51 -34.54
C LEU A 232 9.27 -8.37 -34.59
N LEU A 233 8.61 -8.31 -33.42
CA LEU A 233 7.16 -8.07 -33.33
C LEU A 233 6.77 -6.66 -33.77
N LEU A 234 7.60 -5.65 -33.49
CA LEU A 234 7.37 -4.26 -33.90
C LEU A 234 7.60 -4.08 -35.40
N GLU A 235 8.71 -4.57 -35.94
CA GLU A 235 9.05 -4.50 -37.37
C GLU A 235 7.96 -5.14 -38.26
N ASN A 236 7.41 -6.28 -37.84
CA ASN A 236 6.33 -6.97 -38.59
C ASN A 236 4.98 -6.20 -38.57
N ASN A 237 4.80 -5.22 -37.69
CA ASN A 237 3.60 -4.39 -37.62
C ASN A 237 3.74 -3.04 -38.34
N GLU A 238 4.95 -2.55 -38.59
CA GLU A 238 5.21 -1.31 -39.35
C GLU A 238 5.09 -1.51 -40.85
N THR A 239 5.09 -2.76 -41.32
CA THR A 239 4.97 -3.13 -42.74
C THR A 239 3.55 -3.42 -43.20
N LYS A 240 2.53 -3.19 -42.40
CA LYS A 240 1.10 -3.30 -42.73
C LYS A 240 0.42 -1.93 -42.74
#